data_f06876b23d60c13f8d49e46555da5efc
#
_entry.id   f06876b23d60c13f8d49e46555da5efc
#
_cell.length_a   1.000
_cell.length_b   1.000
_cell.length_c   1.000
_cell.angle_alpha   90.00
_cell.angle_beta   90.00
_cell.angle_gamma   90.00
#
_symmetry.space_group_name_H-M   'P 1'
#
loop_
_entity.id
_entity.type
_entity.pdbx_description
1 polymer ?
#
loop_
_entity_poly.entity_id
_entity_poly.type
_entity_poly.pdbx_seq_one_letter_code
_entity_poly.pdbx_strand_id
1 'polypeptide(L)'
;MTPETTVSIHPYFQPHEGKLDEFIAGMKAFVERTSSEDKVLFYDFTVCDGTVFCREAYVGGEGALAHLDNVGDLLEAALGISDLVRLEVHGAAAELDKMREPLKDLPVQWFVLETGLVK
;
A
#
# COMPACT_ATOMS: atom_id res chain seq x y z
N MET A 1 -4.76 -4.83 19.14
CA MET A 1 -4.95 -4.16 17.86
C MET A 1 -6.35 -3.59 17.79
N THR A 2 -6.51 -2.35 17.43
CA THR A 2 -7.82 -1.69 17.36
C THR A 2 -8.01 -1.07 15.99
N PRO A 3 -9.27 -0.82 15.58
CA PRO A 3 -9.53 -0.11 14.32
C PRO A 3 -8.85 1.25 14.28
N GLU A 4 -8.75 1.93 15.42
CA GLU A 4 -8.17 3.26 15.54
C GLU A 4 -6.66 3.28 15.23
N THR A 5 -5.98 2.14 15.35
CA THR A 5 -4.54 2.06 15.08
C THR A 5 -4.22 1.35 13.77
N THR A 6 -5.22 0.82 13.08
CA THR A 6 -4.99 0.10 11.82
C THR A 6 -5.08 1.07 10.64
N VAL A 7 -4.04 1.09 9.82
CA VAL A 7 -4.02 1.86 8.57
C VAL A 7 -3.84 0.87 7.41
N SER A 8 -4.67 0.98 6.40
CA SER A 8 -4.53 0.16 5.20
C SER A 8 -4.31 1.03 3.97
N ILE A 9 -3.45 0.56 3.09
CA ILE A 9 -3.15 1.20 1.82
C ILE A 9 -3.72 0.33 0.71
N HIS A 10 -4.36 0.95 -0.26
CA HIS A 10 -5.07 0.25 -1.33
C HIS A 10 -4.61 0.80 -2.68
N PRO A 11 -3.47 0.33 -3.21
CA PRO A 11 -3.00 0.75 -4.53
C PRO A 11 -3.55 -0.16 -5.62
N TYR A 12 -3.93 0.43 -6.73
CA TYR A 12 -4.40 -0.29 -7.91
C TYR A 12 -3.45 0.04 -9.05
N PHE A 13 -2.74 -0.97 -9.55
CA PHE A 13 -1.78 -0.81 -10.63
C PHE A 13 -2.32 -1.39 -11.93
N GLN A 14 -2.10 -0.68 -13.02
CA GLN A 14 -2.37 -1.19 -14.36
C GLN A 14 -1.04 -1.34 -15.08
N PRO A 15 -0.46 -2.55 -15.13
CA PRO A 15 0.78 -2.76 -15.88
C PRO A 15 0.63 -2.34 -17.33
N HIS A 16 1.68 -1.76 -17.89
CA HIS A 16 1.72 -1.40 -19.29
C HIS A 16 1.59 -2.64 -20.16
N GLU A 17 1.14 -2.47 -21.40
CA GLU A 17 0.95 -3.59 -22.32
C GLU A 17 2.21 -4.48 -22.40
N GLY A 18 2.03 -5.79 -22.19
CA GLY A 18 3.12 -6.76 -22.20
C GLY A 18 3.95 -6.81 -20.93
N LYS A 19 3.59 -6.03 -19.88
CA LYS A 19 4.41 -5.91 -18.65
C LYS A 19 3.83 -6.63 -17.44
N LEU A 20 2.66 -7.26 -17.57
CA LEU A 20 2.05 -7.94 -16.42
C LEU A 20 2.95 -9.03 -15.84
N ASP A 21 3.55 -9.87 -16.68
CA ASP A 21 4.42 -10.95 -16.19
C ASP A 21 5.66 -10.40 -15.47
N GLU A 22 6.23 -9.30 -15.97
CA GLU A 22 7.36 -8.65 -15.32
C GLU A 22 6.94 -8.06 -13.96
N PHE A 23 5.75 -7.46 -13.90
CA PHE A 23 5.22 -6.95 -12.64
C PHE A 23 5.05 -8.09 -11.62
N ILE A 24 4.44 -9.20 -12.05
CA ILE A 24 4.23 -10.36 -11.18
C ILE A 24 5.56 -10.91 -10.69
N ALA A 25 6.56 -10.99 -11.56
CA ALA A 25 7.89 -11.47 -11.16
C ALA A 25 8.52 -10.59 -10.08
N GLY A 26 8.21 -9.30 -10.06
CA GLY A 26 8.71 -8.37 -9.04
C GLY A 26 8.02 -8.45 -7.69
N MET A 27 6.83 -9.05 -7.62
CA MET A 27 6.05 -9.12 -6.37
C MET A 27 6.79 -9.81 -5.24
N LYS A 28 7.56 -10.85 -5.55
CA LYS A 28 8.30 -11.62 -4.55
C LYS A 28 9.28 -10.75 -3.77
N ALA A 29 9.95 -9.82 -4.44
CA ALA A 29 10.89 -8.91 -3.79
C ALA A 29 10.18 -7.98 -2.81
N PHE A 30 8.97 -7.49 -3.17
CA PHE A 30 8.15 -6.70 -2.26
C PHE A 30 7.79 -7.49 -1.00
N VAL A 31 7.32 -8.73 -1.19
CA VAL A 31 6.91 -9.57 -0.06
C VAL A 31 8.10 -9.87 0.85
N GLU A 32 9.24 -10.23 0.29
CA GLU A 32 10.45 -10.52 1.07
C GLU A 32 10.92 -9.28 1.86
N ARG A 33 10.95 -8.11 1.21
CA ARG A 33 11.36 -6.87 1.87
C ARG A 33 10.40 -6.51 3.00
N THR A 34 9.10 -6.64 2.75
CA THR A 34 8.05 -6.31 3.71
C THR A 34 8.08 -7.25 4.92
N SER A 35 8.50 -8.50 4.76
CA SER A 35 8.55 -9.47 5.85
C SER A 35 9.44 -9.07 7.01
N SER A 36 10.37 -8.14 6.80
CA SER A 36 11.26 -7.65 7.86
C SER A 36 10.67 -6.51 8.69
N GLU A 37 9.48 -6.03 8.33
CA GLU A 37 8.86 -4.88 9.03
C GLU A 37 8.13 -5.31 10.30
N ASP A 38 8.29 -4.53 11.37
CA ASP A 38 7.66 -4.82 12.66
C ASP A 38 6.16 -4.52 12.70
N LYS A 39 5.72 -3.59 11.87
CA LYS A 39 4.36 -3.03 11.97
C LYS A 39 3.44 -3.43 10.83
N VAL A 40 3.86 -4.36 9.98
CA VAL A 40 2.98 -4.89 8.94
C VAL A 40 2.04 -5.93 9.57
N LEU A 41 0.76 -5.87 9.19
CA LEU A 41 -0.25 -6.82 9.64
C LEU A 41 -0.47 -7.91 8.61
N PHE A 42 -0.59 -7.53 7.35
CA PHE A 42 -0.63 -8.46 6.22
C PHE A 42 -0.23 -7.70 4.96
N TYR A 43 0.22 -8.45 3.97
CA TYR A 43 0.71 -7.87 2.73
C TYR A 43 0.65 -8.92 1.63
N ASP A 44 -0.25 -8.77 0.67
CA ASP A 44 -0.34 -9.69 -0.45
C ASP A 44 -0.84 -9.01 -1.71
N PHE A 45 -0.53 -9.62 -2.84
CA PHE A 45 -0.94 -9.13 -4.15
C PHE A 45 -2.04 -10.00 -4.73
N THR A 46 -2.99 -9.38 -5.42
CA THR A 46 -4.04 -10.06 -6.17
C THR A 46 -4.13 -9.45 -7.56
N VAL A 47 -4.63 -10.23 -8.51
CA VAL A 47 -4.74 -9.80 -9.90
C VAL A 47 -6.14 -10.10 -10.43
N CYS A 48 -6.74 -9.11 -11.08
CA CYS A 48 -8.04 -9.27 -11.73
C CYS A 48 -7.96 -8.62 -13.12
N ASP A 49 -8.11 -9.41 -14.17
CA ASP A 49 -8.14 -8.92 -15.57
C ASP A 49 -7.00 -7.93 -15.88
N GLY A 50 -5.80 -8.27 -15.43
CA GLY A 50 -4.63 -7.44 -15.68
C GLY A 50 -4.42 -6.29 -14.70
N THR A 51 -5.38 -6.00 -13.83
CA THR A 51 -5.21 -5.01 -12.77
C THR A 51 -4.60 -5.68 -11.55
N VAL A 52 -3.55 -5.08 -11.00
CA VAL A 52 -2.87 -5.59 -9.81
C VAL A 52 -3.28 -4.77 -8.61
N PHE A 53 -3.66 -5.46 -7.53
CA PHE A 53 -4.01 -4.84 -6.26
C PHE A 53 -3.14 -5.41 -5.16
N CYS A 54 -2.76 -4.58 -4.20
CA CYS A 54 -2.05 -5.03 -3.02
C CYS A 54 -2.97 -4.85 -1.81
N ARG A 55 -3.23 -5.95 -1.09
CA ARG A 55 -3.94 -5.86 0.19
C ARG A 55 -2.89 -5.73 1.27
N GLU A 56 -2.93 -4.62 2.00
CA GLU A 56 -1.87 -4.33 2.96
C GLU A 56 -2.41 -3.49 4.11
N ALA A 57 -1.96 -3.80 5.31
CA ALA A 57 -2.34 -3.05 6.49
C ALA A 57 -1.20 -3.01 7.50
N TYR A 58 -1.20 -1.94 8.30
CA TYR A 58 -0.11 -1.59 9.20
C TYR A 58 -0.63 -1.11 10.53
N VAL A 59 0.24 -1.16 11.54
CA VAL A 59 -0.02 -0.54 12.83
C VAL A 59 0.33 0.95 12.71
N GLY A 60 -0.71 1.78 12.61
CA GLY A 60 -0.57 3.23 12.57
C GLY A 60 -0.02 3.82 11.28
N GLY A 61 -0.10 5.13 11.17
CA GLY A 61 0.50 5.88 10.07
C GLY A 61 2.01 5.71 10.01
N GLU A 62 2.66 5.57 11.17
CA GLU A 62 4.10 5.31 11.21
C GLU A 62 4.45 3.99 10.55
N GLY A 63 3.64 2.93 10.77
CA GLY A 63 3.87 1.63 10.16
C GLY A 63 3.73 1.69 8.64
N ALA A 64 2.72 2.41 8.17
CA ALA A 64 2.51 2.61 6.74
C ALA A 64 3.64 3.41 6.11
N LEU A 65 4.09 4.49 6.75
CA LEU A 65 5.19 5.30 6.24
C LEU A 65 6.52 4.54 6.24
N ALA A 66 6.77 3.73 7.28
CA ALA A 66 7.97 2.90 7.33
C ALA A 66 8.00 1.90 6.18
N HIS A 67 6.83 1.34 5.84
CA HIS A 67 6.73 0.43 4.70
C HIS A 67 7.06 1.14 3.38
N LEU A 68 6.45 2.29 3.14
CA LEU A 68 6.68 3.04 1.90
C LEU A 68 8.16 3.42 1.74
N ASP A 69 8.81 3.77 2.84
CA ASP A 69 10.25 4.04 2.82
C ASP A 69 11.05 2.76 2.51
N ASN A 70 10.68 1.65 3.15
CA ASN A 70 11.37 0.37 2.99
C ASN A 70 11.32 -0.16 1.55
N VAL A 71 10.20 0.01 0.85
CA VAL A 71 10.01 -0.51 -0.51
C VAL A 71 10.14 0.56 -1.60
N GLY A 72 10.61 1.76 -1.26
CA GLY A 72 10.62 2.90 -2.18
C GLY A 72 11.30 2.62 -3.52
N ASP A 73 12.43 1.95 -3.51
CA ASP A 73 13.15 1.59 -4.74
C ASP A 73 12.37 0.57 -5.58
N LEU A 74 11.74 -0.41 -4.93
CA LEU A 74 10.92 -1.41 -5.63
C LEU A 74 9.66 -0.77 -6.21
N LEU A 75 9.06 0.16 -5.48
CA LEU A 75 7.88 0.87 -5.94
C LEU A 75 8.20 1.75 -7.16
N GLU A 76 9.34 2.43 -7.13
CA GLU A 76 9.79 3.24 -8.26
C GLU A 76 9.94 2.36 -9.51
N ALA A 77 10.54 1.19 -9.37
CA ALA A 77 10.68 0.25 -10.50
C ALA A 77 9.32 -0.23 -11.01
N ALA A 78 8.39 -0.55 -10.11
CA ALA A 78 7.04 -1.00 -10.49
C ALA A 78 6.28 0.11 -11.23
N LEU A 79 6.44 1.36 -10.82
CA LEU A 79 5.80 2.50 -11.48
C LEU A 79 6.43 2.82 -12.83
N GLY A 80 7.62 2.29 -13.11
CA GLY A 80 8.24 2.39 -14.43
C GLY A 80 7.59 1.49 -15.47
N ILE A 81 6.85 0.46 -15.05
CA ILE A 81 6.19 -0.50 -15.95
C ILE A 81 4.68 -0.56 -15.75
N SER A 82 4.12 0.34 -14.94
CA SER A 82 2.68 0.35 -14.65
C SER A 82 2.21 1.77 -14.35
N ASP A 83 0.89 1.95 -14.44
CA ASP A 83 0.24 3.19 -13.99
C ASP A 83 -0.46 2.91 -12.66
N LEU A 84 -0.30 3.82 -11.71
CA LEU A 84 -1.04 3.79 -10.46
C LEU A 84 -2.38 4.46 -10.72
N VAL A 85 -3.42 3.65 -10.97
CA VAL A 85 -4.72 4.17 -11.44
C VAL A 85 -5.64 4.58 -10.29
N ARG A 86 -5.37 4.13 -9.07
CA ARG A 86 -6.12 4.50 -7.88
C ARG A 86 -5.27 4.23 -6.66
N LEU A 87 -5.32 5.13 -5.69
CA LEU A 87 -4.62 4.96 -4.42
C LEU A 87 -5.52 5.45 -3.30
N GLU A 88 -5.90 4.54 -2.40
CA GLU A 88 -6.69 4.88 -1.22
C GLU A 88 -5.88 4.58 0.03
N VAL A 89 -6.07 5.39 1.06
CA VAL A 89 -5.52 5.12 2.38
C VAL A 89 -6.68 5.23 3.38
N HIS A 90 -6.87 4.19 4.17
CA HIS A 90 -7.98 4.07 5.11
C HIS A 90 -7.45 4.03 6.54
N GLY A 91 -8.10 4.73 7.46
CA GLY A 91 -7.72 4.71 8.86
C GLY A 91 -8.37 5.82 9.65
N ALA A 92 -8.10 5.85 10.97
CA ALA A 92 -8.59 6.92 11.83
C ALA A 92 -7.94 8.25 11.43
N ALA A 93 -8.68 9.34 11.60
CA ALA A 93 -8.22 10.68 11.20
C ALA A 93 -6.82 11.00 11.76
N ALA A 94 -6.59 10.70 13.04
CA ALA A 94 -5.30 11.00 13.69
C ALA A 94 -4.13 10.25 13.04
N GLU A 95 -4.37 9.01 12.57
CA GLU A 95 -3.32 8.24 11.90
C GLU A 95 -3.10 8.72 10.47
N LEU A 96 -4.17 9.04 9.76
CA LEU A 96 -4.06 9.57 8.40
C LEU A 96 -3.36 10.92 8.36
N ASP A 97 -3.58 11.75 9.39
CA ASP A 97 -2.95 13.07 9.47
C ASP A 97 -1.42 12.97 9.48
N LYS A 98 -0.86 11.89 10.02
CA LYS A 98 0.59 11.64 10.00
C LYS A 98 1.13 11.40 8.58
N MET A 99 0.26 10.97 7.67
CA MET A 99 0.65 10.57 6.32
C MET A 99 0.40 11.64 5.26
N ARG A 100 -0.45 12.63 5.56
CA ARG A 100 -0.88 13.61 4.55
C ARG A 100 0.28 14.41 3.98
N GLU A 101 1.15 14.94 4.83
CA GLU A 101 2.29 15.74 4.36
C GLU A 101 3.31 14.88 3.59
N PRO A 102 3.75 13.70 4.11
CA PRO A 102 4.66 12.84 3.34
C PRO A 102 4.10 12.39 1.99
N LEU A 103 2.79 12.23 1.85
CA LEU A 103 2.16 11.73 0.63
C LEU A 103 1.46 12.82 -0.19
N LYS A 104 1.76 14.09 0.06
CA LYS A 104 1.05 15.20 -0.57
C LYS A 104 1.16 15.25 -2.09
N ASP A 105 2.23 14.67 -2.66
CA ASP A 105 2.46 14.66 -4.10
C ASP A 105 1.82 13.46 -4.81
N LEU A 106 1.14 12.59 -4.06
CA LEU A 106 0.46 11.42 -4.59
C LEU A 106 -1.06 11.66 -4.63
N PRO A 107 -1.76 11.05 -5.60
CA PRO A 107 -3.22 11.25 -5.74
C PRO A 107 -4.00 10.37 -4.76
N VAL A 108 -3.77 10.56 -3.46
CA VAL A 108 -4.39 9.74 -2.41
C VAL A 108 -5.83 10.15 -2.19
N GLN A 109 -6.72 9.14 -2.13
CA GLN A 109 -8.07 9.30 -1.63
C GLN A 109 -8.07 8.85 -0.17
N TRP A 110 -8.38 9.77 0.74
CA TRP A 110 -8.31 9.54 2.18
C TRP A 110 -9.67 9.09 2.70
N PHE A 111 -9.73 7.85 3.18
CA PHE A 111 -10.96 7.28 3.74
C PHE A 111 -10.85 7.23 5.25
N VAL A 112 -11.60 8.08 5.92
CA VAL A 112 -11.53 8.25 7.37
C VAL A 112 -12.43 7.23 8.06
N LEU A 113 -11.87 6.51 9.03
CA LEU A 113 -12.62 5.51 9.80
C LEU A 113 -13.82 6.13 10.52
N GLU A 114 -14.98 5.51 10.35
CA GLU A 114 -16.19 5.88 11.07
C GLU A 114 -16.48 4.90 12.20
N THR A 115 -16.47 3.61 11.89
CA THR A 115 -16.67 2.56 12.89
C THR A 115 -16.11 1.25 12.35
N GLY A 116 -15.66 0.38 13.24
CA GLY A 116 -15.09 -0.87 12.78
C GLY A 116 -14.75 -1.83 13.91
N LEU A 117 -14.25 -2.98 13.52
CA LEU A 117 -13.85 -4.06 14.41
C LEU A 117 -12.57 -4.70 13.89
N VAL A 118 -11.60 -4.85 14.78
CA VAL A 118 -10.40 -5.65 14.55
C VAL A 118 -10.29 -6.64 15.69
N LYS A 119 -10.19 -7.92 15.39
CA LYS A 119 -10.10 -8.98 16.39
C LYS A 119 -8.66 -9.35 16.72
#